data_7ad0bdb38c9d0c21c8e153b274a3bd10
#
_entry.id   7ad0bdb38c9d0c21c8e153b274a3bd10
#
_cell.length_a   1.000
_cell.length_b   1.000
_cell.length_c   1.000
_cell.angle_alpha   90.00
_cell.angle_beta   90.00
_cell.angle_gamma   90.00
#
_symmetry.space_group_name_H-M   'P 1'
#
loop_
_entity.id
_entity.type
_entity.pdbx_description
1 polymer ?
#
loop_
_entity_poly.entity_id
_entity_poly.type
_entity_poly.pdbx_seq_one_letter_code
_entity_poly.pdbx_strand_id
1 'polypeptide(L)'
;MDILFILVILLFIIIFLLPLFFHFKFPEIRWNWDSIDLENISFPKSFIWGTATAAHQVEGNCHNNWSEFEKGHKDDDTPNIKDFQLSGDACDHWNRYKQDIQLITSIGVTHYRFSVEWSKIEPTKGQLNQDAIDHYSEVIDELISNGITPVITLHH
;
A
#
# COMPACT_ATOMS: atom_id res chain seq x y z
N MET A 1 13.28 -50.23 24.24
CA MET A 1 13.15 -48.80 24.34
C MET A 1 11.79 -48.44 23.72
N ASP A 2 10.88 -47.85 24.50
CA ASP A 2 9.51 -47.67 24.08
C ASP A 2 9.42 -46.69 22.92
N ILE A 3 8.56 -47.00 21.94
CA ILE A 3 8.33 -46.15 20.77
C ILE A 3 7.99 -44.71 21.19
N LEU A 4 7.22 -44.59 22.29
CA LEU A 4 6.87 -43.28 22.88
C LEU A 4 8.12 -42.50 23.30
N PHE A 5 9.10 -43.16 23.91
CA PHE A 5 10.34 -42.49 24.35
C PHE A 5 11.17 -42.00 23.14
N ILE A 6 11.21 -42.77 22.06
CA ILE A 6 11.88 -42.38 20.81
C ILE A 6 11.18 -41.14 20.20
N LEU A 7 9.84 -41.15 20.15
CA LEU A 7 9.06 -40.02 19.62
C LEU A 7 9.27 -38.74 20.43
N VAL A 8 9.34 -38.86 21.76
CA VAL A 8 9.63 -37.70 22.62
C VAL A 8 11.02 -37.14 22.37
N ILE A 9 12.03 -38.00 22.22
CA ILE A 9 13.40 -37.52 21.88
C ILE A 9 13.43 -36.85 20.50
N LEU A 10 12.77 -37.43 19.50
CA LEU A 10 12.70 -36.83 18.16
C LEU A 10 12.00 -35.46 18.18
N LEU A 11 10.92 -35.37 18.93
CA LEU A 11 10.22 -34.11 19.10
C LEU A 11 11.10 -33.04 19.77
N PHE A 12 11.87 -33.42 20.79
CA PHE A 12 12.80 -32.54 21.48
C PHE A 12 13.93 -32.07 20.54
N ILE A 13 14.46 -32.97 19.72
CA ILE A 13 15.45 -32.64 18.69
C ILE A 13 14.90 -31.62 17.70
N ILE A 14 13.67 -31.84 17.19
CA ILE A 14 13.03 -30.92 16.25
C ILE A 14 12.81 -29.56 16.88
N ILE A 15 12.27 -29.50 18.09
CA ILE A 15 11.95 -28.24 18.77
C ILE A 15 13.21 -27.42 19.08
N PHE A 16 14.33 -28.04 19.42
CA PHE A 16 15.54 -27.31 19.84
C PHE A 16 16.59 -27.21 18.74
N LEU A 17 16.84 -28.27 17.99
CA LEU A 17 17.90 -28.24 16.98
C LEU A 17 17.50 -27.53 15.70
N LEU A 18 16.23 -27.60 15.30
CA LEU A 18 15.77 -26.93 14.09
C LEU A 18 15.83 -25.39 14.21
N PRO A 19 15.31 -24.77 15.29
CA PRO A 19 15.49 -23.33 15.49
C PRO A 19 16.94 -22.90 15.60
N LEU A 20 17.76 -23.71 16.28
CA LEU A 20 19.19 -23.45 16.42
C LEU A 20 19.91 -23.49 15.05
N PHE A 21 19.57 -24.48 14.21
CA PHE A 21 20.07 -24.56 12.84
C PHE A 21 19.68 -23.32 12.03
N PHE A 22 18.41 -22.88 12.08
CA PHE A 22 17.97 -21.69 11.38
C PHE A 22 18.62 -20.42 11.91
N HIS A 23 18.81 -20.30 13.21
CA HIS A 23 19.50 -19.17 13.83
C HIS A 23 20.94 -19.01 13.31
N PHE A 24 21.69 -20.12 13.17
CA PHE A 24 23.05 -20.07 12.64
C PHE A 24 23.11 -19.94 11.12
N LYS A 25 22.20 -20.59 10.40
CA LYS A 25 22.17 -20.53 8.93
C LYS A 25 21.66 -19.23 8.38
N PHE A 26 20.73 -18.58 9.10
CA PHE A 26 20.12 -17.30 8.73
C PHE A 26 20.19 -16.34 9.94
N PRO A 27 21.41 -15.87 10.29
CA PRO A 27 21.55 -14.96 11.41
C PRO A 27 20.78 -13.67 11.13
N GLU A 28 20.15 -13.12 12.15
CA GLU A 28 19.54 -11.80 12.08
C GLU A 28 20.59 -10.75 11.70
N ILE A 29 20.29 -9.96 10.70
CA ILE A 29 21.11 -8.82 10.33
C ILE A 29 20.95 -7.77 11.44
N ARG A 30 22.01 -7.57 12.23
CA ARG A 30 22.06 -6.48 13.21
C ARG A 30 22.71 -5.27 12.56
N TRP A 31 21.92 -4.24 12.33
CA TRP A 31 22.43 -2.98 11.81
C TRP A 31 23.17 -2.24 12.92
N ASN A 32 24.42 -1.88 12.65
CA ASN A 32 25.14 -0.94 13.50
C ASN A 32 24.85 0.48 12.99
N TRP A 33 23.85 1.11 13.57
CA TRP A 33 23.43 2.46 13.18
C TRP A 33 24.53 3.50 13.37
N ASP A 34 25.40 3.32 14.39
CA ASP A 34 26.51 4.23 14.68
C ASP A 34 27.62 4.18 13.62
N SER A 35 27.66 3.11 12.82
CA SER A 35 28.64 2.96 11.74
C SER A 35 28.15 3.50 10.38
N ILE A 36 26.92 3.96 10.29
CA ILE A 36 26.34 4.51 9.08
C ILE A 36 26.77 5.97 8.95
N ASP A 37 27.57 6.27 7.94
CA ASP A 37 27.91 7.64 7.59
C ASP A 37 26.74 8.30 6.84
N LEU A 38 25.91 9.02 7.60
CA LEU A 38 24.73 9.69 7.07
C LEU A 38 25.08 10.87 6.14
N GLU A 39 26.28 11.43 6.26
CA GLU A 39 26.72 12.58 5.44
C GLU A 39 27.12 12.14 4.02
N ASN A 40 27.50 10.86 3.87
CA ASN A 40 27.98 10.31 2.59
C ASN A 40 27.02 9.26 1.98
N ILE A 41 25.77 9.19 2.46
CA ILE A 41 24.77 8.33 1.82
C ILE A 41 24.47 8.87 0.42
N SER A 42 24.72 8.04 -0.60
CA SER A 42 24.33 8.34 -1.97
C SER A 42 23.55 7.19 -2.57
N PHE A 43 22.54 7.53 -3.37
CA PHE A 43 21.80 6.57 -4.15
C PHE A 43 22.34 6.51 -5.58
N PRO A 44 22.26 5.36 -6.27
CA PRO A 44 22.59 5.29 -7.68
C PRO A 44 21.80 6.34 -8.48
N LYS A 45 22.40 6.90 -9.53
CA LYS A 45 21.73 7.89 -10.39
C LYS A 45 20.43 7.37 -11.02
N SER A 46 20.31 6.05 -11.16
CA SER A 46 19.12 5.35 -11.67
C SER A 46 18.07 5.06 -10.58
N PHE A 47 18.33 5.44 -9.33
CA PHE A 47 17.36 5.23 -8.25
C PHE A 47 16.14 6.14 -8.46
N ILE A 48 14.95 5.54 -8.42
CA ILE A 48 13.70 6.25 -8.65
C ILE A 48 13.08 6.64 -7.32
N TRP A 49 12.88 7.94 -7.13
CA TRP A 49 12.13 8.47 -6.01
C TRP A 49 10.68 8.69 -6.42
N GLY A 50 9.75 8.15 -5.65
CA GLY A 50 8.32 8.27 -5.93
C GLY A 50 7.48 8.31 -4.68
N THR A 51 6.23 8.70 -4.86
CA THR A 51 5.17 8.61 -3.86
C THR A 51 4.08 7.66 -4.33
N ALA A 52 3.24 7.20 -3.39
CA ALA A 52 2.14 6.31 -3.72
C ALA A 52 0.90 6.65 -2.91
N THR A 53 -0.27 6.55 -3.55
CA THR A 53 -1.59 6.63 -2.90
C THR A 53 -2.51 5.52 -3.40
N ALA A 54 -3.64 5.33 -2.70
CA ALA A 54 -4.71 4.44 -3.13
C ALA A 54 -6.02 5.21 -3.22
N ALA A 55 -6.82 4.95 -4.26
CA ALA A 55 -8.04 5.68 -4.58
C ALA A 55 -8.98 5.81 -3.37
N HIS A 56 -9.34 4.70 -2.74
CA HIS A 56 -10.22 4.68 -1.57
C HIS A 56 -9.73 5.59 -0.41
N GLN A 57 -8.41 5.70 -0.24
CA GLN A 57 -7.80 6.45 0.86
C GLN A 57 -7.74 7.97 0.62
N VAL A 58 -7.76 8.42 -0.64
CA VAL A 58 -7.50 9.84 -0.96
C VAL A 58 -8.55 10.51 -1.82
N GLU A 59 -9.26 9.76 -2.69
CA GLU A 59 -10.16 10.39 -3.68
C GLU A 59 -11.43 10.98 -3.09
N GLY A 60 -11.98 10.31 -2.07
CA GLY A 60 -13.27 10.65 -1.49
C GLY A 60 -14.46 10.05 -2.25
N ASN A 61 -15.55 9.87 -1.52
CA ASN A 61 -16.85 9.41 -2.02
C ASN A 61 -16.77 8.13 -2.89
N CYS A 62 -15.94 7.18 -2.47
CA CYS A 62 -15.81 5.88 -3.14
C CYS A 62 -16.96 4.95 -2.73
N HIS A 63 -17.51 4.22 -3.72
CA HIS A 63 -18.58 3.22 -3.53
C HIS A 63 -18.06 1.84 -3.91
N ASN A 64 -17.30 1.21 -3.03
CA ASN A 64 -16.63 -0.08 -3.26
C ASN A 64 -16.81 -1.00 -2.05
N ASN A 65 -16.18 -2.18 -2.11
CA ASN A 65 -16.24 -3.16 -1.02
C ASN A 65 -15.65 -2.63 0.30
N TRP A 66 -14.69 -1.72 0.26
CA TRP A 66 -14.14 -1.09 1.46
C TRP A 66 -15.14 -0.13 2.09
N SER A 67 -15.82 0.70 1.30
CA SER A 67 -16.86 1.61 1.82
C SER A 67 -18.05 0.85 2.41
N GLU A 68 -18.39 -0.33 1.90
CA GLU A 68 -19.39 -1.20 2.50
C GLU A 68 -18.88 -1.87 3.78
N PHE A 69 -17.61 -2.30 3.80
CA PHE A 69 -16.97 -2.83 5.00
C PHE A 69 -16.93 -1.81 6.14
N GLU A 70 -16.60 -0.56 5.85
CA GLU A 70 -16.56 0.53 6.85
C GLU A 70 -17.90 0.74 7.55
N LYS A 71 -19.01 0.57 6.83
CA LYS A 71 -20.36 0.72 7.37
C LYS A 71 -20.85 -0.50 8.16
N GLY A 72 -20.15 -1.61 8.05
CA GLY A 72 -20.52 -2.88 8.64
C GLY A 72 -20.16 -3.02 10.11
N HIS A 73 -20.63 -4.12 10.70
CA HIS A 73 -20.37 -4.52 12.07
C HIS A 73 -19.81 -5.94 12.10
N LYS A 74 -19.09 -6.26 13.17
CA LYS A 74 -18.64 -7.60 13.51
C LYS A 74 -19.77 -8.42 14.12
N ASP A 75 -19.52 -9.71 14.34
CA ASP A 75 -20.50 -10.64 14.94
C ASP A 75 -20.95 -10.23 16.36
N ASP A 76 -20.14 -9.45 17.06
CA ASP A 76 -20.44 -8.91 18.40
C ASP A 76 -21.13 -7.53 18.37
N ASP A 77 -21.64 -7.11 17.21
CA ASP A 77 -22.28 -5.83 16.94
C ASP A 77 -21.36 -4.60 17.12
N THR A 78 -20.06 -4.80 17.26
CA THR A 78 -19.09 -3.69 17.22
C THR A 78 -18.81 -3.25 15.79
N PRO A 79 -18.59 -1.93 15.54
CA PRO A 79 -18.24 -1.45 14.20
C PRO A 79 -16.98 -2.13 13.65
N ASN A 80 -16.92 -2.37 12.34
CA ASN A 80 -15.74 -2.88 11.69
C ASN A 80 -14.55 -1.92 11.82
N ILE A 81 -14.84 -0.62 11.78
CA ILE A 81 -13.84 0.43 11.96
C ILE A 81 -14.01 1.07 13.34
N LYS A 82 -12.90 1.31 14.01
CA LYS A 82 -12.87 1.95 15.33
C LYS A 82 -13.65 3.27 15.30
N ASP A 83 -14.49 3.47 16.31
CA ASP A 83 -15.31 4.67 16.50
C ASP A 83 -16.22 5.00 15.30
N PHE A 84 -16.53 3.99 14.46
CA PHE A 84 -17.36 4.14 13.27
C PHE A 84 -16.84 5.20 12.29
N GLN A 85 -15.52 5.38 12.19
CA GLN A 85 -14.92 6.34 11.29
C GLN A 85 -15.02 5.83 9.85
N LEU A 86 -15.47 6.69 8.94
CA LEU A 86 -15.62 6.38 7.52
C LEU A 86 -14.60 7.18 6.71
N SER A 87 -14.20 6.66 5.57
CA SER A 87 -13.31 7.37 4.62
C SER A 87 -13.93 8.68 4.10
N GLY A 88 -15.23 8.70 3.87
CA GLY A 88 -15.98 9.89 3.47
C GLY A 88 -15.36 10.63 2.28
N ASP A 89 -15.13 11.92 2.47
CA ASP A 89 -14.47 12.78 1.47
C ASP A 89 -12.95 12.55 1.40
N ALA A 90 -12.38 11.82 2.36
CA ALA A 90 -10.94 11.57 2.45
C ALA A 90 -10.11 12.87 2.31
N CYS A 91 -9.16 12.89 1.36
CA CYS A 91 -8.39 14.10 1.03
C CYS A 91 -9.03 14.91 -0.12
N ASP A 92 -10.16 14.45 -0.65
CA ASP A 92 -10.85 15.05 -1.81
C ASP A 92 -9.94 15.15 -3.05
N HIS A 93 -9.05 14.16 -3.22
CA HIS A 93 -8.10 14.13 -4.33
C HIS A 93 -8.79 14.15 -5.69
N TRP A 94 -9.96 13.55 -5.80
CA TRP A 94 -10.76 13.56 -7.02
C TRP A 94 -10.95 14.99 -7.58
N ASN A 95 -11.26 15.94 -6.71
CA ASN A 95 -11.48 17.33 -7.11
C ASN A 95 -10.20 18.18 -7.04
N ARG A 96 -9.22 17.76 -6.21
CA ARG A 96 -8.03 18.54 -5.87
C ARG A 96 -6.73 18.02 -6.50
N TYR A 97 -6.81 17.06 -7.42
CA TYR A 97 -5.63 16.40 -8.00
C TYR A 97 -4.57 17.39 -8.54
N LYS A 98 -4.97 18.52 -9.14
CA LYS A 98 -4.02 19.54 -9.62
C LYS A 98 -3.19 20.14 -8.50
N GLN A 99 -3.82 20.44 -7.36
CA GLN A 99 -3.12 20.94 -6.18
C GLN A 99 -2.19 19.88 -5.58
N ASP A 100 -2.67 18.66 -5.48
CA ASP A 100 -1.91 17.56 -4.92
C ASP A 100 -0.71 17.21 -5.82
N ILE A 101 -0.86 17.25 -7.14
CA ILE A 101 0.25 17.06 -8.09
C ILE A 101 1.31 18.15 -7.93
N GLN A 102 0.92 19.40 -7.71
CA GLN A 102 1.85 20.48 -7.40
C GLN A 102 2.64 20.22 -6.11
N LEU A 103 1.98 19.69 -5.06
CA LEU A 103 2.64 19.28 -3.83
C LEU A 103 3.63 18.14 -4.09
N ILE A 104 3.24 17.11 -4.85
CA ILE A 104 4.11 16.00 -5.24
C ILE A 104 5.34 16.52 -6.01
N THR A 105 5.14 17.45 -6.93
CA THR A 105 6.23 18.08 -7.68
C THR A 105 7.19 18.84 -6.75
N SER A 106 6.65 19.55 -5.75
CA SER A 106 7.44 20.35 -4.83
C SER A 106 8.40 19.57 -3.93
N ILE A 107 8.10 18.30 -3.66
CA ILE A 107 9.00 17.40 -2.89
C ILE A 107 10.10 16.75 -3.73
N GLY A 108 10.13 17.00 -5.04
CA GLY A 108 11.22 16.59 -5.93
C GLY A 108 11.22 15.12 -6.35
N VAL A 109 10.09 14.41 -6.23
CA VAL A 109 9.96 13.05 -6.74
C VAL A 109 9.69 13.04 -8.25
N THR A 110 10.07 11.95 -8.91
CA THR A 110 9.92 11.81 -10.37
C THR A 110 8.84 10.82 -10.78
N HIS A 111 8.30 10.06 -9.84
CA HIS A 111 7.30 9.03 -10.10
C HIS A 111 6.17 9.13 -9.07
N TYR A 112 4.96 8.87 -9.53
CA TYR A 112 3.78 8.77 -8.67
C TYR A 112 2.96 7.55 -9.03
N ARG A 113 2.84 6.62 -8.06
CA ARG A 113 1.97 5.45 -8.17
C ARG A 113 0.62 5.77 -7.55
N PHE A 114 -0.45 5.58 -8.30
CA PHE A 114 -1.81 5.71 -7.79
C PHE A 114 -2.69 4.58 -8.32
N SER A 115 -3.72 4.24 -7.60
CA SER A 115 -4.75 3.33 -8.10
C SER A 115 -5.93 4.10 -8.64
N VAL A 116 -6.62 3.53 -9.61
CA VAL A 116 -7.91 4.03 -10.06
C VAL A 116 -9.03 3.39 -9.24
N GLU A 117 -10.08 4.15 -8.96
CA GLU A 117 -11.28 3.63 -8.32
C GLU A 117 -12.17 2.95 -9.36
N TRP A 118 -12.10 1.62 -9.41
CA TRP A 118 -12.81 0.86 -10.44
C TRP A 118 -14.31 1.05 -10.37
N SER A 119 -14.88 1.28 -9.18
CA SER A 119 -16.31 1.52 -9.02
C SER A 119 -16.78 2.84 -9.66
N LYS A 120 -15.87 3.81 -9.88
CA LYS A 120 -16.16 5.03 -10.64
C LYS A 120 -16.09 4.77 -12.14
N ILE A 121 -15.14 3.93 -12.58
CA ILE A 121 -14.93 3.58 -14.00
C ILE A 121 -16.04 2.64 -14.52
N GLU A 122 -16.39 1.63 -13.73
CA GLU A 122 -17.41 0.63 -14.07
C GLU A 122 -18.40 0.48 -12.90
N PRO A 123 -19.28 1.47 -12.69
CA PRO A 123 -20.25 1.45 -11.58
C PRO A 123 -21.24 0.30 -11.64
N THR A 124 -21.48 -0.23 -12.82
CA THR A 124 -22.29 -1.42 -13.07
C THR A 124 -21.56 -2.29 -14.08
N LYS A 125 -21.50 -3.60 -13.84
CA LYS A 125 -20.80 -4.56 -14.69
C LYS A 125 -21.15 -4.37 -16.19
N GLY A 126 -20.15 -4.14 -17.01
CA GLY A 126 -20.26 -3.91 -18.45
C GLY A 126 -20.69 -2.50 -18.85
N GLN A 127 -20.86 -1.57 -17.91
CA GLN A 127 -21.21 -0.18 -18.19
C GLN A 127 -20.07 0.75 -17.74
N LEU A 128 -19.27 1.17 -18.71
CA LEU A 128 -18.18 2.10 -18.46
C LEU A 128 -18.71 3.53 -18.33
N ASN A 129 -18.16 4.24 -17.36
CA ASN A 129 -18.39 5.67 -17.15
C ASN A 129 -17.27 6.45 -17.84
N GLN A 130 -17.60 7.05 -18.99
CA GLN A 130 -16.63 7.79 -19.79
C GLN A 130 -16.10 9.02 -19.05
N ASP A 131 -16.94 9.71 -18.28
CA ASP A 131 -16.50 10.90 -17.51
C ASP A 131 -15.40 10.55 -16.48
N ALA A 132 -15.49 9.36 -15.85
CA ALA A 132 -14.46 8.90 -14.95
C ALA A 132 -13.16 8.53 -15.68
N ILE A 133 -13.25 7.92 -16.85
CA ILE A 133 -12.08 7.59 -17.69
C ILE A 133 -11.39 8.89 -18.15
N ASP A 134 -12.16 9.87 -18.58
CA ASP A 134 -11.65 11.15 -19.04
C ASP A 134 -10.98 11.90 -17.87
N HIS A 135 -11.58 11.88 -16.68
CA HIS A 135 -10.98 12.44 -15.48
C HIS A 135 -9.60 11.82 -15.15
N TYR A 136 -9.47 10.47 -15.16
CA TYR A 136 -8.16 9.85 -14.94
C TYR A 136 -7.16 10.17 -16.05
N SER A 137 -7.63 10.37 -17.29
CA SER A 137 -6.78 10.84 -18.39
C SER A 137 -6.25 12.24 -18.09
N GLU A 138 -7.08 13.16 -17.59
CA GLU A 138 -6.66 14.49 -17.16
C GLU A 138 -5.63 14.44 -16.01
N VAL A 139 -5.82 13.54 -15.03
CA VAL A 139 -4.84 13.33 -13.94
C VAL A 139 -3.48 12.89 -14.49
N ILE A 140 -3.48 11.97 -15.46
CA ILE A 140 -2.27 11.47 -16.12
C ILE A 140 -1.57 12.60 -16.89
N ASP A 141 -2.32 13.38 -17.66
CA ASP A 141 -1.79 14.49 -18.44
C ASP A 141 -1.19 15.57 -17.53
N GLU A 142 -1.85 15.89 -16.42
CA GLU A 142 -1.35 16.81 -15.41
C GLU A 142 -0.02 16.32 -14.80
N LEU A 143 0.08 15.03 -14.45
CA LEU A 143 1.33 14.43 -13.96
C LEU A 143 2.46 14.56 -14.99
N ILE A 144 2.21 14.19 -16.23
CA ILE A 144 3.20 14.25 -17.31
C ILE A 144 3.64 15.69 -17.56
N SER A 145 2.71 16.65 -17.57
CA SER A 145 3.01 18.07 -17.77
C SER A 145 3.89 18.66 -16.67
N ASN A 146 3.81 18.10 -15.44
CA ASN A 146 4.66 18.45 -14.30
C ASN A 146 5.96 17.61 -14.21
N GLY A 147 6.28 16.80 -15.22
CA GLY A 147 7.50 15.98 -15.26
C GLY A 147 7.46 14.75 -14.35
N ILE A 148 6.29 14.32 -13.91
CA ILE A 148 6.11 13.14 -13.06
C ILE A 148 5.66 11.96 -13.92
N THR A 149 6.34 10.84 -13.80
CA THR A 149 5.97 9.59 -14.48
C THR A 149 4.83 8.91 -13.69
N PRO A 150 3.65 8.71 -14.29
CA PRO A 150 2.55 8.00 -13.65
C PRO A 150 2.79 6.49 -13.64
N VAL A 151 2.49 5.84 -12.51
CA VAL A 151 2.48 4.38 -12.34
C VAL A 151 1.08 3.96 -11.91
N ILE A 152 0.28 3.51 -12.86
CA ILE A 152 -1.15 3.27 -12.66
C ILE A 152 -1.37 1.85 -12.13
N THR A 153 -2.10 1.73 -11.03
CA THR A 153 -2.56 0.46 -10.47
C THR A 153 -4.05 0.28 -10.79
N LEU A 154 -4.36 -0.72 -11.61
CA LEU A 154 -5.74 -0.97 -12.04
C LEU A 154 -6.59 -1.61 -10.94
N HIS A 155 -5.98 -2.43 -10.10
CA HIS A 155 -6.64 -3.06 -8.95
C HIS A 155 -5.69 -3.02 -7.75
N HIS A 156 -6.23 -2.55 -6.60
CA HIS A 156 -5.44 -2.37 -5.37
C HIS A 156 -6.13 -3.08 -4.20
#